data_1a6031c5c08803e3e330a1f8a23537f9
#
_entry.id   1a6031c5c08803e3e330a1f8a23537f9
#
_cell.length_a   1.000
_cell.length_b   1.000
_cell.length_c   1.000
_cell.angle_alpha   90.00
_cell.angle_beta   90.00
_cell.angle_gamma   90.00
#
_symmetry.space_group_name_H-M   'P 1'
#
loop_
_entity.id
_entity.type
_entity.pdbx_description
1 polymer ?
#
loop_
_entity_poly.entity_id
_entity_poly.type
_entity_poly.pdbx_seq_one_letter_code
_entity_poly.pdbx_strand_id
1 'polypeptide(L)'
;TPLKLIRDVIFEKENESVRSKMSIFSHDITSLDIFTFALMNLKRKSDISFLFLRLFTGGMMFYYHGFGKIIAGTNRWDRLGRGLSQLIGFDYMSIPLGFMASFSESIAALFIMIGLFIRPSTFLLLFTMLIASLSNIITKGIDESELSLIYFFLALIIFIRGSDKFSLDSFLFNRK
;
A
#
# COMPACT_ATOMS: atom_id res chain seq x y z
N THR A 1 13.79 51.03 -53.81
CA THR A 1 12.86 50.33 -54.72
C THR A 1 11.76 49.69 -53.99
N PRO A 2 10.48 49.81 -54.36
CA PRO A 2 9.32 49.28 -53.58
C PRO A 2 9.39 47.77 -53.32
N LEU A 3 10.00 46.99 -54.16
CA LEU A 3 10.20 45.53 -54.00
C LEU A 3 11.08 45.15 -52.80
N LYS A 4 12.05 46.01 -52.45
CA LYS A 4 12.90 45.76 -51.25
C LYS A 4 12.13 45.96 -49.97
N LEU A 5 11.28 46.97 -49.89
CA LEU A 5 10.44 47.29 -48.77
C LEU A 5 9.41 46.16 -48.47
N ILE A 6 8.78 45.64 -49.53
CA ILE A 6 7.83 44.54 -49.44
C ILE A 6 8.52 43.27 -48.95
N ARG A 7 9.70 42.97 -49.44
CA ARG A 7 10.49 41.79 -48.96
C ARG A 7 10.88 41.92 -47.51
N ASP A 8 11.31 43.10 -47.07
CA ASP A 8 11.75 43.33 -45.70
C ASP A 8 10.56 43.24 -44.72
N VAL A 9 9.37 43.72 -45.07
CA VAL A 9 8.14 43.61 -44.29
C VAL A 9 7.66 42.14 -44.18
N ILE A 10 7.75 41.38 -45.31
CA ILE A 10 7.38 39.94 -45.27
C ILE A 10 8.34 39.16 -44.39
N PHE A 11 9.63 39.40 -44.45
CA PHE A 11 10.65 38.73 -43.64
C PHE A 11 10.53 39.06 -42.16
N GLU A 12 10.19 40.31 -41.81
CA GLU A 12 9.95 40.73 -40.43
C GLU A 12 8.71 40.05 -39.85
N LYS A 13 7.62 39.98 -40.62
CA LYS A 13 6.38 39.30 -40.18
C LYS A 13 6.54 37.79 -40.03
N GLU A 14 7.36 37.16 -40.87
CA GLU A 14 7.68 35.76 -40.77
C GLU A 14 8.54 35.45 -39.52
N ASN A 15 9.53 36.30 -39.22
CA ASN A 15 10.35 36.22 -38.03
C ASN A 15 9.55 36.44 -36.74
N GLU A 16 8.60 37.38 -36.72
CA GLU A 16 7.70 37.54 -35.55
C GLU A 16 6.81 36.32 -35.32
N SER A 17 6.28 35.72 -36.38
CA SER A 17 5.49 34.50 -36.31
C SER A 17 6.31 33.32 -35.76
N VAL A 18 7.55 33.17 -36.22
CA VAL A 18 8.45 32.11 -35.73
C VAL A 18 8.83 32.33 -34.26
N ARG A 19 9.14 33.58 -33.86
CA ARG A 19 9.43 33.93 -32.46
C ARG A 19 8.25 33.67 -31.55
N SER A 20 7.03 34.02 -31.96
CA SER A 20 5.81 33.77 -31.19
C SER A 20 5.58 32.28 -31.02
N LYS A 21 5.72 31.47 -32.06
CA LYS A 21 5.60 30.01 -31.98
C LYS A 21 6.68 29.38 -31.06
N MET A 22 7.93 29.87 -31.16
CA MET A 22 8.99 29.38 -30.26
C MET A 22 8.78 29.76 -28.80
N SER A 23 8.24 30.94 -28.54
CA SER A 23 7.91 31.38 -27.17
C SER A 23 6.78 30.54 -26.57
N ILE A 24 5.75 30.24 -27.32
CA ILE A 24 4.65 29.34 -26.86
C ILE A 24 5.20 27.93 -26.59
N PHE A 25 6.00 27.40 -27.52
CA PHE A 25 6.58 26.08 -27.39
C PHE A 25 7.54 25.97 -26.19
N SER A 26 8.35 26.99 -25.91
CA SER A 26 9.22 27.03 -24.75
C SER A 26 8.44 27.11 -23.43
N HIS A 27 7.33 27.85 -23.40
CA HIS A 27 6.46 27.97 -22.25
C HIS A 27 5.76 26.63 -21.94
N ASP A 28 5.31 25.93 -22.98
CA ASP A 28 4.67 24.60 -22.82
C ASP A 28 5.66 23.54 -22.30
N ILE A 29 6.91 23.54 -22.80
CA ILE A 29 7.96 22.64 -22.29
C ILE A 29 8.23 22.94 -20.82
N THR A 30 8.38 24.20 -20.43
CA THR A 30 8.67 24.58 -19.04
C THR A 30 7.54 24.19 -18.08
N SER A 31 6.29 24.37 -18.52
CA SER A 31 5.12 23.97 -17.73
C SER A 31 5.02 22.46 -17.55
N LEU A 32 5.33 21.69 -18.61
CA LEU A 32 5.36 20.23 -18.56
C LEU A 32 6.46 19.71 -17.63
N ASP A 33 7.64 20.34 -17.65
CA ASP A 33 8.76 19.98 -16.79
C ASP A 33 8.46 20.28 -15.31
N ILE A 34 7.83 21.41 -15.00
CA ILE A 34 7.39 21.75 -13.65
C ILE A 34 6.33 20.75 -13.17
N PHE A 35 5.36 20.40 -14.02
CA PHE A 35 4.32 19.44 -13.68
C PHE A 35 4.89 18.05 -13.43
N THR A 36 5.79 17.57 -14.29
CA THR A 36 6.46 16.27 -14.10
C THR A 36 7.32 16.24 -12.84
N PHE A 37 8.05 17.31 -12.54
CA PHE A 37 8.81 17.43 -11.31
C PHE A 37 7.92 17.43 -10.04
N ALA A 38 6.79 18.13 -10.10
CA ALA A 38 5.80 18.12 -9.03
C ALA A 38 5.20 16.72 -8.80
N LEU A 39 4.83 16.01 -9.87
CA LEU A 39 4.34 14.63 -9.79
C LEU A 39 5.39 13.66 -9.24
N MET A 40 6.65 13.79 -9.62
CA MET A 40 7.73 12.96 -9.09
C MET A 40 7.95 13.18 -7.59
N ASN A 41 7.87 14.43 -7.13
CA ASN A 41 7.95 14.76 -5.70
C ASN A 41 6.77 14.22 -4.90
N LEU A 42 5.56 14.32 -5.43
CA LEU A 42 4.35 13.75 -4.80
C LEU A 42 4.44 12.23 -4.70
N LYS A 43 4.89 11.56 -5.75
CA LYS A 43 5.10 10.11 -5.76
C LYS A 43 6.13 9.69 -4.72
N ARG A 44 7.25 10.38 -4.63
CA ARG A 44 8.30 10.11 -3.62
C ARG A 44 7.79 10.26 -2.18
N LYS A 45 7.05 11.32 -1.89
CA LYS A 45 6.43 11.54 -0.57
C LYS A 45 5.43 10.44 -0.24
N SER A 46 4.61 10.05 -1.20
CA SER A 46 3.65 8.96 -1.08
C SER A 46 4.33 7.61 -0.79
N ASP A 47 5.46 7.30 -1.43
CA ASP A 47 6.19 6.05 -1.21
C ASP A 47 6.82 6.01 0.21
N ILE A 48 7.33 7.14 0.71
CA ILE A 48 7.86 7.25 2.06
C ILE A 48 6.74 7.08 3.11
N SER A 49 5.61 7.76 2.93
CA SER A 49 4.46 7.61 3.85
C SER A 49 3.96 6.17 3.91
N PHE A 50 3.97 5.48 2.77
CA PHE A 50 3.55 4.10 2.69
C PHE A 50 4.56 3.13 3.33
N LEU A 51 5.86 3.41 3.21
CA LEU A 51 6.89 2.69 3.96
C LEU A 51 6.63 2.77 5.48
N PHE A 52 6.38 3.97 6.01
CA PHE A 52 6.03 4.14 7.41
C PHE A 52 4.76 3.39 7.80
N LEU A 53 3.72 3.43 6.97
CA LEU A 53 2.48 2.69 7.21
C LEU A 53 2.74 1.19 7.37
N ARG A 54 3.55 0.58 6.50
CA ARG A 54 3.90 -0.84 6.56
C ARG A 54 4.75 -1.17 7.79
N LEU A 55 5.78 -0.35 8.07
CA LEU A 55 6.64 -0.55 9.23
C LEU A 55 5.83 -0.51 10.54
N PHE A 56 4.94 0.47 10.67
CA PHE A 56 4.08 0.59 11.84
C PHE A 56 3.06 -0.54 11.93
N THR A 57 2.29 -0.77 10.87
CA THR A 57 1.24 -1.81 10.86
C THR A 57 1.83 -3.19 11.12
N GLY A 58 2.87 -3.57 10.36
CA GLY A 58 3.53 -4.87 10.51
C GLY A 58 4.27 -5.00 11.84
N GLY A 59 5.02 -3.98 12.24
CA GLY A 59 5.80 -4.00 13.49
C GLY A 59 4.92 -4.07 14.74
N MET A 60 3.89 -3.23 14.83
CA MET A 60 2.96 -3.25 15.96
C MET A 60 2.14 -4.55 16.02
N MET A 61 1.66 -5.02 14.85
CA MET A 61 0.96 -6.32 14.79
C MET A 61 1.86 -7.45 15.25
N PHE A 62 3.08 -7.54 14.77
CA PHE A 62 4.03 -8.56 15.18
C PHE A 62 4.32 -8.51 16.69
N TYR A 63 4.68 -7.32 17.18
CA TYR A 63 5.16 -7.18 18.56
C TYR A 63 4.06 -7.43 19.61
N TYR A 64 2.90 -6.78 19.44
CA TYR A 64 1.83 -6.85 20.43
C TYR A 64 0.91 -8.07 20.28
N HIS A 65 0.72 -8.56 19.05
CA HIS A 65 -0.28 -9.61 18.77
C HIS A 65 0.33 -10.91 18.26
N GLY A 66 1.35 -10.85 17.40
CA GLY A 66 1.88 -12.02 16.69
C GLY A 66 2.86 -12.83 17.50
N PHE A 67 3.90 -12.19 18.05
CA PHE A 67 5.02 -12.88 18.67
C PHE A 67 4.58 -13.83 19.81
N GLY A 68 3.77 -13.35 20.74
CA GLY A 68 3.27 -14.16 21.84
C GLY A 68 2.32 -15.29 21.43
N LYS A 69 1.65 -15.19 20.26
CA LYS A 69 0.72 -16.21 19.78
C LYS A 69 1.45 -17.35 19.08
N ILE A 70 2.47 -17.03 18.27
CA ILE A 70 3.18 -18.05 17.48
C ILE A 70 3.98 -19.01 18.39
N ILE A 71 4.57 -18.51 19.48
CA ILE A 71 5.38 -19.32 20.40
C ILE A 71 4.56 -20.02 21.50
N ALA A 72 3.27 -19.65 21.66
CA ALA A 72 2.45 -20.16 22.76
C ALA A 72 1.94 -21.60 22.59
N GLY A 73 2.14 -22.19 21.40
CA GLY A 73 1.84 -23.58 21.10
C GLY A 73 0.35 -23.90 20.92
N THR A 74 0.06 -25.21 20.76
CA THR A 74 -1.23 -25.74 20.32
C THR A 74 -2.42 -25.37 21.19
N ASN A 75 -2.23 -25.29 22.51
CA ASN A 75 -3.30 -24.94 23.45
C ASN A 75 -3.85 -23.52 23.23
N ARG A 76 -2.98 -22.59 22.80
CA ARG A 76 -3.41 -21.22 22.45
C ARG A 76 -4.01 -21.16 21.06
N TRP A 77 -3.46 -21.91 20.12
CA TRP A 77 -4.00 -22.00 18.76
C TRP A 77 -5.41 -22.60 18.77
N ASP A 78 -5.65 -23.65 19.54
CA ASP A 78 -6.98 -24.20 19.71
C ASP A 78 -8.01 -23.15 20.18
N ARG A 79 -7.66 -22.38 21.21
CA ARG A 79 -8.53 -21.31 21.71
C ARG A 79 -8.78 -20.20 20.69
N LEU A 80 -7.75 -19.81 19.92
CA LEU A 80 -7.87 -18.77 18.89
C LEU A 80 -8.72 -19.24 17.70
N GLY A 81 -8.58 -20.52 17.32
CA GLY A 81 -9.31 -21.08 16.19
C GLY A 81 -10.76 -21.43 16.49
N ARG A 82 -11.13 -21.64 17.75
CA ARG A 82 -12.50 -22.00 18.14
C ARG A 82 -13.55 -21.00 17.67
N GLY A 83 -13.25 -19.70 17.69
CA GLY A 83 -14.17 -18.68 17.23
C GLY A 83 -14.61 -18.89 15.77
N LEU A 84 -13.68 -19.30 14.90
CA LEU A 84 -14.01 -19.59 13.51
C LEU A 84 -14.52 -21.01 13.31
N SER A 85 -13.90 -22.01 13.96
CA SER A 85 -14.29 -23.42 13.80
C SER A 85 -15.74 -23.67 14.20
N GLN A 86 -16.22 -23.03 15.26
CA GLN A 86 -17.61 -23.08 15.69
C GLN A 86 -18.56 -22.41 14.70
N LEU A 87 -18.16 -21.28 14.10
CA LEU A 87 -18.97 -20.58 13.08
C LEU A 87 -19.18 -21.43 11.82
N ILE A 88 -18.16 -22.22 11.42
CA ILE A 88 -18.23 -23.07 10.24
C ILE A 88 -18.69 -24.51 10.54
N GLY A 89 -18.90 -24.86 11.82
CA GLY A 89 -19.37 -26.18 12.23
C GLY A 89 -18.31 -27.30 12.18
N PHE A 90 -17.01 -26.97 12.18
CA PHE A 90 -15.89 -27.93 12.09
C PHE A 90 -14.93 -27.79 13.28
N ASP A 91 -15.32 -28.32 14.44
CA ASP A 91 -14.54 -28.17 15.67
C ASP A 91 -13.11 -28.73 15.60
N TYR A 92 -12.89 -29.77 14.79
CA TYR A 92 -11.55 -30.37 14.61
C TYR A 92 -10.56 -29.43 13.88
N MET A 93 -11.04 -28.35 13.27
CA MET A 93 -10.19 -27.36 12.59
C MET A 93 -9.70 -26.23 13.50
N SER A 94 -10.03 -26.25 14.80
CA SER A 94 -9.64 -25.16 15.72
C SER A 94 -8.12 -24.95 15.79
N ILE A 95 -7.31 -25.99 15.90
CA ILE A 95 -5.84 -25.87 15.96
C ILE A 95 -5.25 -25.34 14.62
N PRO A 96 -5.56 -25.91 13.44
CA PRO A 96 -5.11 -25.36 12.17
C PRO A 96 -5.50 -23.90 11.94
N LEU A 97 -6.74 -23.54 12.24
CA LEU A 97 -7.24 -22.17 12.07
C LEU A 97 -6.56 -21.20 13.04
N GLY A 98 -6.35 -21.60 14.29
CA GLY A 98 -5.62 -20.80 15.26
C GLY A 98 -4.14 -20.65 14.93
N PHE A 99 -3.50 -21.68 14.35
CA PHE A 99 -2.15 -21.57 13.80
C PHE A 99 -2.09 -20.57 12.64
N MET A 100 -3.02 -20.66 11.69
CA MET A 100 -3.11 -19.73 10.56
C MET A 100 -3.29 -18.27 11.04
N ALA A 101 -4.14 -18.03 12.04
CA ALA A 101 -4.28 -16.73 12.66
C ALA A 101 -2.98 -16.25 13.31
N SER A 102 -2.32 -17.11 14.10
CA SER A 102 -1.04 -16.79 14.74
C SER A 102 0.07 -16.52 13.72
N PHE A 103 0.13 -17.30 12.63
CA PHE A 103 1.06 -17.12 11.51
C PHE A 103 0.82 -15.77 10.79
N SER A 104 -0.45 -15.44 10.55
CA SER A 104 -0.84 -14.19 9.93
C SER A 104 -0.39 -12.97 10.74
N GLU A 105 -0.65 -12.97 12.05
CA GLU A 105 -0.31 -11.86 12.94
C GLU A 105 1.19 -11.78 13.27
N SER A 106 1.96 -12.85 13.02
CA SER A 106 3.40 -12.89 13.27
C SER A 106 4.21 -12.83 11.97
N ILE A 107 4.33 -13.94 11.25
CA ILE A 107 5.22 -14.05 10.08
C ILE A 107 4.73 -13.20 8.92
N ALA A 108 3.40 -13.22 8.62
CA ALA A 108 2.89 -12.37 7.56
C ALA A 108 2.99 -10.88 7.92
N ALA A 109 2.84 -10.51 9.18
CA ALA A 109 3.06 -9.14 9.65
C ALA A 109 4.52 -8.68 9.48
N LEU A 110 5.50 -9.55 9.73
CA LEU A 110 6.92 -9.27 9.43
C LEU A 110 7.14 -9.11 7.93
N PHE A 111 6.52 -9.94 7.09
CA PHE A 111 6.62 -9.81 5.64
C PHE A 111 6.03 -8.49 5.14
N ILE A 112 4.92 -8.03 5.72
CA ILE A 112 4.35 -6.70 5.43
C ILE A 112 5.35 -5.61 5.83
N MET A 113 5.96 -5.70 7.01
CA MET A 113 6.92 -4.73 7.53
C MET A 113 8.10 -4.54 6.57
N ILE A 114 8.75 -5.64 6.14
CA ILE A 114 9.91 -5.59 5.25
C ILE A 114 9.53 -5.45 3.77
N GLY A 115 8.25 -5.63 3.44
CA GLY A 115 7.75 -5.50 2.07
C GLY A 115 8.01 -6.72 1.19
N LEU A 116 7.97 -7.91 1.78
CA LEU A 116 8.14 -9.19 1.08
C LEU A 116 6.78 -9.89 0.96
N PHE A 117 6.45 -10.37 -0.25
CA PHE A 117 5.15 -10.98 -0.54
C PHE A 117 3.98 -10.15 0.01
N ILE A 118 3.99 -8.84 -0.28
CA ILE A 118 3.05 -7.88 0.31
C ILE A 118 1.60 -8.32 0.11
N ARG A 119 1.21 -8.66 -1.12
CA ARG A 119 -0.19 -9.04 -1.41
C ARG A 119 -0.65 -10.30 -0.68
N PRO A 120 0.03 -11.46 -0.76
CA PRO A 120 -0.40 -12.64 -0.02
C PRO A 120 -0.35 -12.45 1.50
N SER A 121 0.67 -11.75 2.02
CA SER A 121 0.79 -11.49 3.45
C SER A 121 -0.31 -10.58 3.99
N THR A 122 -0.63 -9.50 3.26
CA THR A 122 -1.72 -8.60 3.63
C THR A 122 -3.09 -9.23 3.45
N PHE A 123 -3.29 -10.09 2.44
CA PHE A 123 -4.53 -10.84 2.29
C PHE A 123 -4.78 -11.76 3.49
N LEU A 124 -3.75 -12.47 3.94
CA LEU A 124 -3.85 -13.33 5.10
C LEU A 124 -4.18 -12.56 6.38
N LEU A 125 -3.51 -11.42 6.60
CA LEU A 125 -3.77 -10.53 7.73
C LEU A 125 -5.19 -9.94 7.68
N LEU A 126 -5.62 -9.48 6.51
CA LEU A 126 -6.94 -8.92 6.27
C LEU A 126 -8.04 -9.94 6.60
N PHE A 127 -7.90 -11.17 6.11
CA PHE A 127 -8.84 -12.25 6.40
C PHE A 127 -8.89 -12.58 7.90
N THR A 128 -7.75 -12.67 8.54
CA THR A 128 -7.66 -12.91 10.00
C THR A 128 -8.34 -11.80 10.80
N MET A 129 -8.09 -10.53 10.44
CA MET A 129 -8.67 -9.38 11.14
C MET A 129 -10.18 -9.26 10.89
N LEU A 130 -10.66 -9.62 9.70
CA LEU A 130 -12.09 -9.68 9.41
C LEU A 130 -12.79 -10.68 10.35
N ILE A 131 -12.25 -11.90 10.46
CA ILE A 131 -12.82 -12.92 11.33
C ILE A 131 -12.76 -12.49 12.80
N ALA A 132 -11.63 -11.93 13.24
CA ALA A 132 -11.48 -11.44 14.59
C ALA A 132 -12.50 -10.32 14.90
N SER A 133 -12.73 -9.39 13.96
CA SER A 133 -13.73 -8.34 14.11
C SER A 133 -15.14 -8.89 14.23
N LEU A 134 -15.52 -9.80 13.33
CA LEU A 134 -16.85 -10.42 13.35
C LEU A 134 -17.07 -11.23 14.63
N SER A 135 -16.09 -12.01 15.06
CA SER A 135 -16.16 -12.78 16.31
C SER A 135 -16.31 -11.87 17.54
N ASN A 136 -15.55 -10.77 17.60
CA ASN A 136 -15.65 -9.81 18.70
C ASN A 136 -17.02 -9.10 18.71
N ILE A 137 -17.51 -8.66 17.55
CA ILE A 137 -18.83 -8.00 17.43
C ILE A 137 -19.93 -8.92 17.97
N ILE A 138 -19.90 -10.21 17.58
CA ILE A 138 -20.93 -11.18 17.98
C ILE A 138 -20.86 -11.53 19.47
N THR A 139 -19.65 -11.66 20.03
CA THR A 139 -19.45 -12.19 21.39
C THR A 139 -19.33 -11.11 22.47
N LYS A 140 -18.81 -9.93 22.14
CA LYS A 140 -18.44 -8.89 23.11
C LYS A 140 -19.00 -7.51 22.80
N GLY A 141 -19.51 -7.30 21.58
CA GLY A 141 -19.98 -6.00 21.11
C GLY A 141 -18.97 -5.27 20.23
N ILE A 142 -19.42 -4.15 19.63
CA ILE A 142 -18.66 -3.40 18.62
C ILE A 142 -17.41 -2.73 19.22
N ASP A 143 -17.48 -2.30 20.47
CA ASP A 143 -16.38 -1.58 21.14
C ASP A 143 -15.11 -2.44 21.26
N GLU A 144 -15.26 -3.74 21.52
CA GLU A 144 -14.15 -4.70 21.61
C GLU A 144 -13.58 -5.10 20.25
N SER A 145 -14.21 -4.70 19.16
CA SER A 145 -13.75 -4.98 17.79
C SER A 145 -12.98 -3.84 17.15
N GLU A 146 -12.90 -2.67 17.80
CA GLU A 146 -12.25 -1.46 17.27
C GLU A 146 -10.84 -1.74 16.75
N LEU A 147 -10.00 -2.38 17.57
CA LEU A 147 -8.61 -2.65 17.20
C LEU A 147 -8.49 -3.57 15.98
N SER A 148 -9.30 -4.63 15.91
CA SER A 148 -9.29 -5.55 14.76
C SER A 148 -9.81 -4.89 13.49
N LEU A 149 -10.79 -3.98 13.60
CA LEU A 149 -11.27 -3.19 12.48
C LEU A 149 -10.20 -2.21 11.97
N ILE A 150 -9.48 -1.53 12.86
CA ILE A 150 -8.37 -0.65 12.48
C ILE A 150 -7.33 -1.42 11.67
N TYR A 151 -6.87 -2.58 12.17
CA TYR A 151 -5.91 -3.41 11.44
C TYR A 151 -6.46 -3.98 10.13
N PHE A 152 -7.76 -4.29 10.07
CA PHE A 152 -8.41 -4.69 8.84
C PHE A 152 -8.31 -3.60 7.77
N PHE A 153 -8.67 -2.34 8.09
CA PHE A 153 -8.59 -1.24 7.13
C PHE A 153 -7.15 -0.88 6.77
N LEU A 154 -6.21 -0.93 7.70
CA LEU A 154 -4.79 -0.73 7.41
C LEU A 154 -4.26 -1.80 6.43
N ALA A 155 -4.57 -3.07 6.68
CA ALA A 155 -4.22 -4.17 5.78
C ALA A 155 -4.90 -4.01 4.40
N LEU A 156 -6.16 -3.54 4.35
CA LEU A 156 -6.87 -3.28 3.10
C LEU A 156 -6.17 -2.20 2.26
N ILE A 157 -5.76 -1.09 2.88
CA ILE A 157 -5.01 -0.03 2.21
C ILE A 157 -3.69 -0.57 1.64
N ILE A 158 -2.96 -1.38 2.44
CA ILE A 158 -1.69 -1.98 2.01
C ILE A 158 -1.93 -2.98 0.87
N PHE A 159 -2.99 -3.78 0.94
CA PHE A 159 -3.35 -4.76 -0.10
C PHE A 159 -3.68 -4.10 -1.44
N ILE A 160 -4.50 -3.04 -1.42
CA ILE A 160 -4.90 -2.29 -2.62
C ILE A 160 -3.67 -1.64 -3.28
N ARG A 161 -2.81 -0.99 -2.51
CA ARG A 161 -1.63 -0.33 -3.05
C ARG A 161 -0.57 -1.33 -3.55
N GLY A 162 -0.35 -2.42 -2.84
CA GLY A 162 0.66 -3.44 -3.15
C GLY A 162 2.09 -2.99 -2.86
N SER A 163 3.06 -3.44 -3.68
CA SER A 163 4.48 -3.11 -3.51
C SER A 163 4.81 -1.68 -3.91
N ASP A 164 5.71 -1.05 -3.17
CA ASP A 164 6.27 0.28 -3.43
C ASP A 164 7.79 0.19 -3.72
N LYS A 165 8.43 1.32 -4.01
CA LYS A 165 9.87 1.38 -4.31
C LYS A 165 10.77 0.88 -3.17
N PHE A 166 10.32 0.98 -1.93
CA PHE A 166 11.05 0.60 -0.72
C PHE A 166 10.68 -0.79 -0.23
N SER A 167 10.01 -1.61 -1.05
CA SER A 167 9.66 -2.99 -0.73
C SER A 167 10.71 -3.96 -1.24
N LEU A 168 10.94 -5.05 -0.50
CA LEU A 168 11.78 -6.16 -0.98
C LEU A 168 11.21 -6.80 -2.25
N ASP A 169 9.89 -6.83 -2.42
CA ASP A 169 9.25 -7.28 -3.65
C ASP A 169 9.71 -6.45 -4.86
N SER A 170 9.81 -5.14 -4.71
CA SER A 170 10.29 -4.25 -5.77
C SER A 170 11.76 -4.50 -6.11
N PHE A 171 12.58 -4.79 -5.10
CA PHE A 171 14.00 -5.10 -5.30
C PHE A 171 14.22 -6.46 -5.95
N LEU A 172 13.46 -7.49 -5.55
CA LEU A 172 13.65 -8.87 -6.01
C LEU A 172 12.98 -9.15 -7.36
N PHE A 173 11.77 -8.60 -7.58
CA PHE A 173 10.94 -8.96 -8.74
C PHE A 173 10.88 -7.88 -9.83
N ASN A 174 11.25 -6.61 -9.54
CA ASN A 174 11.24 -5.51 -10.51
C ASN A 174 12.64 -5.16 -11.05
N ARG A 175 13.55 -6.11 -11.08
CA ARG A 175 14.84 -5.97 -11.75
C ARG A 175 14.64 -6.05 -13.28
N LYS A 176 14.09 -4.96 -13.87
CA LYS A 176 14.19 -4.70 -15.32
C LYS A 176 14.86 -3.36 -15.53
#